data_0146bebdf8bdfc77199db7ba3db2abaf
#
_entry.id   0146bebdf8bdfc77199db7ba3db2abaf
#
_cell.length_a   1.000
_cell.length_b   1.000
_cell.length_c   1.000
_cell.angle_alpha   90.00
_cell.angle_beta   90.00
_cell.angle_gamma   90.00
#
_symmetry.space_group_name_H-M   'P 1'
#
loop_
_entity.id
_entity.type
_entity.pdbx_description
1 polymer ?
#
loop_
_entity_poly.entity_id
_entity_poly.type
_entity_poly.pdbx_seq_one_letter_code
_entity_poly.pdbx_strand_id
1 'polypeptide(L)'
;MTMISWQMVDSQKPIERVETPVPDPGDGQVRLRVAGCGVCHTDLGFYYDGVRMRSPLPLTLGHEISGRVEATGPGAEQWAQKAVIVPAVMPCGDCDVCNRDMGNICARQKMPGNDIQGGFASHIV
;
A
#
# COMPACT_ATOMS: atom_id res chain seq x y z
N MET A 1 19.31 5.88 -1.98
CA MET A 1 18.07 6.67 -1.79
C MET A 1 17.29 6.06 -0.65
N THR A 2 16.78 6.87 0.26
CA THR A 2 15.98 6.44 1.40
C THR A 2 14.55 6.92 1.26
N MET A 3 13.62 6.13 1.80
CA MET A 3 12.23 6.51 1.97
C MET A 3 11.91 6.78 3.44
N ILE A 4 10.91 7.60 3.66
CA ILE A 4 10.35 7.86 4.97
C ILE A 4 8.99 7.17 5.04
N SER A 5 8.73 6.46 6.13
CA SER A 5 7.40 5.93 6.45
C SER A 5 7.02 6.29 7.88
N TRP A 6 5.71 6.37 8.11
CA TRP A 6 5.13 6.59 9.43
C TRP A 6 4.43 5.31 9.86
N GLN A 7 5.00 4.64 10.86
CA GLN A 7 4.59 3.28 11.24
C GLN A 7 3.81 3.27 12.55
N MET A 8 2.70 2.57 12.55
CA MET A 8 2.01 2.19 13.77
C MET A 8 2.79 1.05 14.43
N VAL A 9 3.23 1.27 15.64
CA VAL A 9 3.98 0.28 16.43
C VAL A 9 3.10 -0.44 17.44
N ASP A 10 2.03 0.21 17.90
CA ASP A 10 1.02 -0.37 18.78
C ASP A 10 -0.23 0.52 18.76
N SER A 11 -1.37 -0.03 19.22
CA SER A 11 -2.61 0.73 19.33
C SER A 11 -2.45 1.92 20.28
N GLN A 12 -2.92 3.09 19.85
CA GLN A 12 -2.92 4.34 20.61
C GLN A 12 -1.54 4.86 21.04
N LYS A 13 -0.46 4.25 20.60
CA LYS A 13 0.90 4.78 20.79
C LYS A 13 1.30 5.69 19.65
N PRO A 14 2.18 6.68 19.88
CA PRO A 14 2.65 7.56 18.82
C PRO A 14 3.15 6.78 17.61
N ILE A 15 2.78 7.24 16.43
CA ILE A 15 3.29 6.71 15.17
C ILE A 15 4.76 7.10 15.03
N GLU A 16 5.61 6.17 14.65
CA GLU A 16 7.04 6.37 14.53
C GLU A 16 7.45 6.69 13.09
N ARG A 17 8.32 7.69 12.96
CA ARG A 17 8.96 8.02 11.69
C ARG A 17 10.18 7.10 11.50
N VAL A 18 10.17 6.35 10.41
CA VAL A 18 11.24 5.38 10.07
C VAL A 18 11.83 5.73 8.71
N GLU A 19 13.15 5.64 8.61
CA GLU A 19 13.88 5.75 7.35
C GLU A 19 14.44 4.39 6.95
N THR A 20 14.16 3.99 5.73
CA THR A 20 14.65 2.72 5.16
C THR A 20 15.14 2.94 3.73
N PRO A 21 15.98 2.05 3.19
CA PRO A 21 16.27 2.06 1.76
C PRO A 21 14.97 1.97 0.95
N VAL A 22 14.92 2.70 -0.16
CA VAL A 22 13.79 2.59 -1.10
C VAL A 22 13.90 1.23 -1.80
N PRO A 23 12.88 0.35 -1.70
CA PRO A 23 12.92 -0.94 -2.36
C PRO A 23 12.84 -0.80 -3.88
N ASP A 24 13.50 -1.70 -4.60
CA ASP A 24 13.33 -1.80 -6.04
C ASP A 24 12.08 -2.63 -6.37
N PRO A 25 11.34 -2.26 -7.44
CA PRO A 25 10.18 -3.03 -7.85
C PRO A 25 10.60 -4.36 -8.48
N GLY A 26 9.94 -5.43 -8.05
CA GLY A 26 10.08 -6.77 -8.64
C GLY A 26 9.28 -6.92 -9.94
N ASP A 27 9.21 -8.15 -10.44
CA ASP A 27 8.46 -8.48 -11.67
C ASP A 27 6.98 -8.08 -11.54
N GLY A 28 6.48 -7.34 -12.52
CA GLY A 28 5.11 -6.85 -12.56
C GLY A 28 4.79 -5.74 -11.56
N GLN A 29 5.77 -5.27 -10.81
CA GLN A 29 5.60 -4.22 -9.81
C GLN A 29 6.02 -2.85 -10.31
N VAL A 30 5.51 -1.82 -9.65
CA VAL A 30 5.94 -0.44 -9.84
C VAL A 30 6.31 0.17 -8.50
N ARG A 31 7.27 1.08 -8.51
CA ARG A 31 7.56 1.93 -7.36
C ARG A 31 6.91 3.29 -7.57
N LEU A 32 6.09 3.71 -6.62
CA LEU A 32 5.47 5.01 -6.62
C LEU A 32 6.19 5.96 -5.68
N ARG A 33 6.41 7.17 -6.15
CA ARG A 33 6.59 8.32 -5.27
C ARG A 33 5.19 8.80 -4.87
N VAL A 34 4.88 8.72 -3.59
CA VAL A 34 3.56 9.09 -3.06
C VAL A 34 3.40 10.61 -3.14
N ALA A 35 2.35 11.05 -3.78
CA ALA A 35 1.95 12.47 -3.82
C ALA A 35 1.03 12.83 -2.66
N GLY A 36 0.21 11.89 -2.23
CA GLY A 36 -0.68 12.02 -1.09
C GLY A 36 -1.33 10.70 -0.72
N CYS A 37 -1.71 10.61 0.55
CA CYS A 37 -2.49 9.48 1.07
C CYS A 37 -3.53 10.03 2.04
N GLY A 38 -4.80 9.74 1.76
CA GLY A 38 -5.91 10.13 2.62
C GLY A 38 -5.94 9.34 3.93
N VAL A 39 -6.45 9.97 4.98
CA VAL A 39 -6.75 9.30 6.24
C VAL A 39 -8.22 8.87 6.21
N CYS A 40 -8.45 7.58 6.31
CA CYS A 40 -9.76 6.96 6.32
C CYS A 40 -10.19 6.59 7.74
N HIS A 41 -11.49 6.47 7.97
CA HIS A 41 -11.99 5.99 9.26
C HIS A 41 -11.47 4.58 9.60
N THR A 42 -11.18 3.76 8.60
CA THR A 42 -10.56 2.44 8.78
C THR A 42 -9.19 2.54 9.48
N ASP A 43 -8.37 3.52 9.12
CA ASP A 43 -7.08 3.76 9.79
C ASP A 43 -7.28 4.12 11.26
N LEU A 44 -8.33 4.90 11.56
CA LEU A 44 -8.68 5.25 12.94
C LEU A 44 -9.16 4.02 13.71
N GLY A 45 -9.91 3.12 13.07
CA GLY A 45 -10.31 1.85 13.66
C GLY A 45 -9.12 0.97 14.01
N PHE A 46 -8.13 0.87 13.13
CA PHE A 46 -6.87 0.16 13.42
C PHE A 46 -6.11 0.80 14.57
N TYR A 47 -6.02 2.13 14.59
CA TYR A 47 -5.22 2.85 15.56
C TYR A 47 -5.88 2.98 16.94
N TYR A 48 -7.17 3.33 16.99
CA TYR A 48 -7.88 3.62 18.25
C TYR A 48 -8.69 2.44 18.77
N ASP A 49 -9.34 1.68 17.91
CA ASP A 49 -10.37 0.72 18.31
C ASP A 49 -9.86 -0.71 18.39
N GLY A 50 -8.57 -0.93 18.13
CA GLY A 50 -7.96 -2.25 18.18
C GLY A 50 -8.45 -3.22 17.10
N VAL A 51 -8.99 -2.70 16.00
CA VAL A 51 -9.37 -3.54 14.85
C VAL A 51 -8.11 -4.24 14.33
N ARG A 52 -8.19 -5.55 14.20
CA ARG A 52 -7.04 -6.37 13.84
C ARG A 52 -6.67 -6.23 12.38
N MET A 53 -5.41 -5.92 12.11
CA MET A 53 -4.81 -5.96 10.79
C MET A 53 -4.28 -7.37 10.48
N ARG A 54 -4.17 -7.70 9.20
CA ARG A 54 -3.65 -9.00 8.76
C ARG A 54 -2.12 -9.08 8.83
N SER A 55 -1.43 -7.97 8.57
CA SER A 55 0.01 -7.88 8.78
C SER A 55 0.35 -7.60 10.24
N PRO A 56 1.48 -8.11 10.74
CA PRO A 56 1.96 -7.78 12.06
C PRO A 56 2.44 -6.32 12.14
N LEU A 57 2.47 -5.78 13.37
CA LEU A 57 3.13 -4.51 13.66
C LEU A 57 4.66 -4.69 13.74
N PRO A 58 5.47 -3.67 13.42
CA PRO A 58 5.04 -2.34 12.98
C PRO A 58 4.53 -2.32 11.53
N LEU A 59 3.52 -1.48 11.28
CA LEU A 59 2.88 -1.39 9.97
C LEU A 59 2.65 0.07 9.58
N THR A 60 3.02 0.42 8.37
CA THR A 60 2.64 1.69 7.74
C THR A 60 1.19 1.58 7.29
N LEU A 61 0.32 2.43 7.83
CA LEU A 61 -1.09 2.50 7.45
C LEU A 61 -1.28 3.31 6.16
N GLY A 62 -2.51 3.46 5.73
CA GLY A 62 -2.90 4.27 4.57
C GLY A 62 -3.16 3.43 3.31
N HIS A 63 -4.35 3.63 2.74
CA HIS A 63 -4.83 2.88 1.57
C HIS A 63 -5.56 3.76 0.55
N GLU A 64 -5.55 5.08 0.74
CA GLU A 64 -6.10 6.06 -0.20
C GLU A 64 -4.95 6.82 -0.85
N ILE A 65 -4.23 6.15 -1.76
CA ILE A 65 -2.91 6.56 -2.23
C ILE A 65 -3.00 7.12 -3.65
N SER A 66 -2.36 8.25 -3.86
CA SER A 66 -2.05 8.77 -5.19
C SER A 66 -0.56 9.04 -5.31
N GLY A 67 -0.02 8.89 -6.51
CA GLY A 67 1.41 9.07 -6.73
C GLY A 67 1.79 9.05 -8.20
N ARG A 68 3.10 9.08 -8.41
CA ARG A 68 3.70 8.95 -9.75
C ARG A 68 4.65 7.76 -9.75
N VAL A 69 4.54 6.96 -10.78
CA VAL A 69 5.46 5.83 -11.02
C VAL A 69 6.85 6.41 -11.36
N GLU A 70 7.84 6.13 -10.52
CA GLU A 70 9.22 6.56 -10.74
C GLU A 70 10.15 5.43 -11.18
N ALA A 71 9.78 4.18 -10.92
CA ALA A 71 10.49 2.99 -11.39
C ALA A 71 9.52 1.85 -11.66
N THR A 72 9.88 0.98 -12.60
CA THR A 72 9.10 -0.19 -12.98
C THR A 72 9.97 -1.43 -12.94
N GLY A 73 9.42 -2.52 -12.46
CA GLY A 73 10.00 -3.84 -12.62
C GLY A 73 9.67 -4.45 -13.98
N PRO A 74 10.29 -5.58 -14.34
CA PRO A 74 10.01 -6.29 -15.59
C PRO A 74 8.52 -6.58 -15.76
N GLY A 75 7.99 -6.29 -16.96
CA GLY A 75 6.58 -6.49 -17.30
C GLY A 75 5.63 -5.38 -16.87
N ALA A 76 6.14 -4.29 -16.26
CA ALA A 76 5.35 -3.14 -15.83
C ALA A 76 5.75 -1.83 -16.53
N GLU A 77 6.55 -1.88 -17.58
CA GLU A 77 7.17 -0.73 -18.26
C GLU A 77 6.13 0.28 -18.79
N GLN A 78 4.96 -0.19 -19.17
CA GLN A 78 3.85 0.65 -19.65
C GLN A 78 3.37 1.67 -18.61
N TRP A 79 3.71 1.48 -17.35
CA TRP A 79 3.33 2.37 -16.25
C TRP A 79 4.34 3.49 -15.98
N ALA A 80 5.53 3.43 -16.58
CA ALA A 80 6.60 4.38 -16.33
C ALA A 80 6.14 5.85 -16.43
N GLN A 81 6.48 6.65 -15.43
CA GLN A 81 6.18 8.09 -15.32
C GLN A 81 4.68 8.46 -15.26
N LYS A 82 3.77 7.49 -15.19
CA LYS A 82 2.34 7.79 -15.08
C LYS A 82 1.97 8.28 -13.68
N ALA A 83 1.03 9.23 -13.63
CA ALA A 83 0.30 9.57 -12.42
C ALA A 83 -0.81 8.52 -12.22
N VAL A 84 -0.88 7.96 -11.03
CA VAL A 84 -1.79 6.84 -10.72
C VAL A 84 -2.43 7.00 -9.36
N ILE A 85 -3.53 6.29 -9.16
CA ILE A 85 -4.10 5.99 -7.85
C ILE A 85 -3.94 4.50 -7.56
N VAL A 86 -3.76 4.16 -6.30
CA VAL A 86 -3.72 2.75 -5.85
C VAL A 86 -5.07 2.45 -5.20
N PRO A 87 -5.83 1.47 -5.70
CA PRO A 87 -7.10 1.12 -5.08
C PRO A 87 -6.88 0.54 -3.68
N ALA A 88 -7.81 0.85 -2.77
CA ALA A 88 -7.76 0.33 -1.40
C ALA A 88 -7.78 -1.21 -1.35
N VAL A 89 -8.40 -1.82 -2.34
CA VAL A 89 -8.48 -3.27 -2.50
C VAL A 89 -7.86 -3.65 -3.83
N MET A 90 -6.80 -4.44 -3.78
CA MET A 90 -6.08 -4.92 -4.96
C MET A 90 -6.39 -6.40 -5.16
N PRO A 91 -7.21 -6.76 -6.18
CA PRO A 91 -7.49 -8.16 -6.50
C PRO A 91 -6.24 -8.86 -7.04
N CYS A 92 -6.19 -10.19 -6.95
CA CYS A 92 -5.05 -10.97 -7.42
C CYS A 92 -4.90 -11.00 -8.95
N GLY A 93 -6.00 -10.79 -9.69
CA GLY A 93 -6.01 -10.73 -11.15
C GLY A 93 -6.06 -12.07 -11.88
N ASP A 94 -5.95 -13.20 -11.17
CA ASP A 94 -5.82 -14.53 -11.79
C ASP A 94 -6.73 -15.63 -11.20
N CYS A 95 -7.60 -15.31 -10.23
CA CYS A 95 -8.56 -16.27 -9.70
C CYS A 95 -9.88 -16.29 -10.52
N ASP A 96 -10.74 -17.26 -10.23
CA ASP A 96 -12.01 -17.41 -10.95
C ASP A 96 -12.87 -16.14 -10.96
N VAL A 97 -13.02 -15.48 -9.81
CA VAL A 97 -13.82 -14.24 -9.73
C VAL A 97 -13.13 -13.06 -10.43
N CYS A 98 -11.81 -12.96 -10.39
CA CYS A 98 -11.08 -11.93 -11.13
C CYS A 98 -11.21 -12.12 -12.64
N ASN A 99 -11.16 -13.36 -13.13
CA ASN A 99 -11.33 -13.69 -14.54
C ASN A 99 -12.77 -13.46 -15.06
N ARG A 100 -13.69 -13.22 -14.15
CA ARG A 100 -15.11 -12.89 -14.43
C ARG A 100 -15.43 -11.42 -14.15
N ASP A 101 -14.42 -10.55 -14.10
CA ASP A 101 -14.53 -9.11 -13.78
C ASP A 101 -15.18 -8.81 -12.42
N MET A 102 -15.05 -9.74 -11.46
CA MET A 102 -15.56 -9.60 -10.10
C MET A 102 -14.43 -9.52 -9.08
N GLY A 103 -13.35 -8.80 -9.41
CA GLY A 103 -12.18 -8.64 -8.54
C GLY A 103 -12.50 -8.02 -7.18
N ASN A 104 -13.58 -7.28 -7.06
CA ASN A 104 -14.06 -6.69 -5.81
C ASN A 104 -14.40 -7.74 -4.72
N ILE A 105 -14.64 -8.98 -5.10
CA ILE A 105 -14.87 -10.11 -4.16
C ILE A 105 -13.75 -11.14 -4.18
N CYS A 106 -12.58 -10.78 -4.68
CA CYS A 106 -11.40 -11.65 -4.68
C CYS A 106 -11.01 -12.06 -3.26
N ALA A 107 -10.94 -13.36 -3.00
CA ALA A 107 -10.52 -13.88 -1.68
C ALA A 107 -9.03 -13.68 -1.41
N ARG A 108 -8.21 -13.44 -2.44
CA ARG A 108 -6.77 -13.19 -2.36
C ARG A 108 -6.41 -11.70 -2.51
N GLN A 109 -7.39 -10.82 -2.34
CA GLN A 109 -7.17 -9.38 -2.39
C GLN A 109 -6.22 -8.90 -1.28
N LYS A 110 -5.47 -7.84 -1.56
CA LYS A 110 -4.60 -7.19 -0.60
C LYS A 110 -4.99 -5.72 -0.45
N MET A 111 -4.89 -5.23 0.77
CA MET A 111 -5.16 -3.84 1.11
C MET A 111 -3.88 -3.22 1.70
N PRO A 112 -3.35 -2.14 1.10
CA PRO A 112 -2.26 -1.38 1.69
C PRO A 112 -2.65 -0.89 3.09
N GLY A 113 -1.72 -0.95 4.04
CA GLY A 113 -2.01 -0.58 5.43
C GLY A 113 -2.81 -1.61 6.22
N ASN A 114 -2.96 -2.83 5.69
CA ASN A 114 -3.59 -3.96 6.36
C ASN A 114 -2.86 -5.27 6.04
N ASP A 115 -2.80 -5.66 4.78
CA ASP A 115 -2.12 -6.88 4.31
C ASP A 115 -0.65 -6.64 3.97
N ILE A 116 -0.34 -5.42 3.57
CA ILE A 116 1.00 -4.95 3.17
C ILE A 116 1.23 -3.54 3.73
N GLN A 117 2.46 -3.03 3.64
CA GLN A 117 2.78 -1.66 4.00
C GLN A 117 1.95 -0.67 3.19
N GLY A 118 1.46 0.38 3.84
CA GLY A 118 0.55 1.36 3.25
C GLY A 118 1.21 2.66 2.81
N GLY A 119 0.38 3.64 2.51
CA GLY A 119 0.74 4.89 1.84
C GLY A 119 1.14 6.05 2.74
N PHE A 120 1.15 5.89 4.07
CA PHE A 120 1.72 6.94 4.94
C PHE A 120 3.25 6.90 4.87
N ALA A 121 3.75 7.00 3.67
CA ALA A 121 5.16 6.92 3.32
C ALA A 121 5.48 7.79 2.11
N SER A 122 6.75 8.09 1.90
CA SER A 122 7.19 8.82 0.70
C SER A 122 7.19 7.96 -0.57
N HIS A 123 7.32 6.64 -0.42
CA HIS A 123 7.32 5.68 -1.51
C HIS A 123 6.55 4.42 -1.13
N ILE A 124 6.06 3.69 -2.14
CA ILE A 124 5.44 2.36 -2.01
C ILE A 124 5.76 1.52 -3.26
N VAL A 125 5.91 0.21 -3.07
CA VAL A 125 6.07 -0.78 -4.16
C VAL A 125 4.92 -1.78 -4.13
#